data_05bc5393c3aad85e0c955f5a4fc75b1d
#
_entry.id   05bc5393c3aad85e0c955f5a4fc75b1d
#
_cell.length_a   1.000
_cell.length_b   1.000
_cell.length_c   1.000
_cell.angle_alpha   90.00
_cell.angle_beta   90.00
_cell.angle_gamma   90.00
#
_symmetry.space_group_name_H-M   'P 1'
#
loop_
_entity.id
_entity.type
_entity.pdbx_description
1 polymer ?
#
loop_
_entity_poly.entity_id
_entity_poly.type
_entity_poly.pdbx_seq_one_letter_code
_entity_poly.pdbx_strand_id
1 'polypeptide(L)'
;MGGANSEIVGDTAMVVFEGANFNGTSVRRTAAALGMRTEASGRFEKGLDPMNTVAAVDRACELVELLGCGEVMRGTIDVLPEPIVPKTVKLEPDKVNGLLGTDVSEAEMRR
;
A
#
# COMPACT_ATOMS: atom_id res chain seq x y z
N MET A 1 14.88 1.37 10.22
CA MET A 1 14.93 2.52 9.29
C MET A 1 14.62 3.76 10.08
N GLY A 2 14.63 4.91 9.51
CA GLY A 2 14.48 6.20 10.18
C GLY A 2 15.52 7.17 9.63
N GLY A 3 15.48 8.44 10.08
CA GLY A 3 16.49 9.42 9.75
C GLY A 3 17.66 9.37 10.74
N ALA A 4 18.68 10.20 10.52
CA ALA A 4 19.90 10.24 11.34
C ALA A 4 19.67 10.40 12.86
N ASN A 5 18.52 10.92 13.26
CA ASN A 5 18.16 11.16 14.67
C ASN A 5 16.99 10.29 15.16
N SER A 6 16.50 9.36 14.34
CA SER A 6 15.35 8.52 14.65
C SER A 6 15.52 7.05 14.19
N GLU A 7 16.72 6.69 13.75
CA GLU A 7 17.04 5.31 13.43
C GLU A 7 17.13 4.44 14.68
N ILE A 8 16.95 3.13 14.49
CA ILE A 8 17.06 2.16 15.57
C ILE A 8 18.55 1.94 15.89
N VAL A 9 18.90 2.09 17.17
CA VAL A 9 20.24 1.90 17.73
C VAL A 9 20.21 0.88 18.86
N GLY A 10 21.37 0.50 19.40
CA GLY A 10 21.47 -0.57 20.39
C GLY A 10 20.74 -0.33 21.72
N ASP A 11 20.43 0.93 22.06
CA ASP A 11 19.71 1.34 23.26
C ASP A 11 18.26 1.79 22.98
N THR A 12 17.75 1.56 21.77
CA THR A 12 16.36 1.88 21.41
C THR A 12 15.39 1.04 22.25
N ALA A 13 14.63 1.72 23.12
CA ALA A 13 13.65 1.10 24.01
C ALA A 13 12.22 1.12 23.45
N MET A 14 11.93 1.99 22.49
CA MET A 14 10.59 2.13 21.89
C MET A 14 10.70 2.27 20.38
N VAL A 15 9.86 1.55 19.67
CA VAL A 15 9.76 1.61 18.20
C VAL A 15 8.34 1.93 17.79
N VAL A 16 8.18 2.84 16.84
CA VAL A 16 6.89 3.15 16.23
C VAL A 16 6.87 2.57 14.82
N PHE A 17 5.85 1.75 14.52
CA PHE A 17 5.61 1.27 13.17
C PHE A 17 4.78 2.29 12.40
N GLU A 18 5.23 2.63 11.21
CA GLU A 18 4.52 3.48 10.26
C GLU A 18 4.11 2.65 9.04
N GLY A 19 2.81 2.65 8.75
CA GLY A 19 2.26 2.19 7.48
C GLY A 19 1.76 3.39 6.68
N ALA A 20 2.30 3.61 5.48
CA ALA A 20 1.91 4.76 4.67
C ALA A 20 1.48 4.33 3.27
N ASN A 21 0.57 5.11 2.69
CA ASN A 21 0.22 5.05 1.28
C ASN A 21 0.47 6.42 0.65
N PHE A 22 1.24 6.46 -0.42
CA PHE A 22 1.65 7.69 -1.07
C PHE A 22 1.01 7.83 -2.46
N ASN A 23 0.82 9.07 -2.89
CA ASN A 23 0.41 9.35 -4.26
C ASN A 23 1.47 8.86 -5.26
N GLY A 24 1.14 7.82 -6.02
CA GLY A 24 2.07 7.15 -6.93
C GLY A 24 2.65 8.07 -8.00
N THR A 25 1.87 9.04 -8.51
CA THR A 25 2.36 10.03 -9.48
C THR A 25 3.43 10.94 -8.86
N SER A 26 3.21 11.38 -7.62
CA SER A 26 4.19 12.19 -6.88
C SER A 26 5.48 11.42 -6.66
N VAL A 27 5.39 10.18 -6.18
CA VAL A 27 6.56 9.31 -5.96
C VAL A 27 7.35 9.11 -7.27
N ARG A 28 6.67 8.82 -8.37
CA ARG A 28 7.33 8.63 -9.67
C ARG A 28 8.07 9.88 -10.13
N ARG A 29 7.45 11.05 -10.00
CA ARG A 29 8.07 12.34 -10.37
C ARG A 29 9.29 12.64 -9.52
N THR A 30 9.20 12.42 -8.21
CA THR A 30 10.29 12.64 -7.28
C THR A 30 11.46 11.69 -7.55
N ALA A 31 11.19 10.41 -7.74
CA ALA A 31 12.21 9.41 -8.08
C ALA A 31 12.96 9.78 -9.38
N ALA A 32 12.23 10.25 -10.39
CA ALA A 32 12.81 10.70 -11.65
C ALA A 32 13.66 11.97 -11.48
N ALA A 33 13.16 12.95 -10.71
CA ALA A 33 13.90 14.21 -10.48
C ALA A 33 15.19 14.01 -9.69
N LEU A 34 15.21 13.06 -8.75
CA LEU A 34 16.39 12.74 -7.95
C LEU A 34 17.30 11.71 -8.61
N GLY A 35 16.92 11.13 -9.75
CA GLY A 35 17.64 10.01 -10.36
C GLY A 35 17.77 8.78 -9.46
N MET A 36 16.86 8.65 -8.47
CA MET A 36 16.92 7.62 -7.43
C MET A 36 15.66 6.75 -7.46
N ARG A 37 15.85 5.49 -7.84
CA ARG A 37 14.80 4.49 -7.81
C ARG A 37 15.13 3.43 -6.76
N THR A 38 14.21 3.28 -5.80
CA THR A 38 14.28 2.25 -4.75
C THR A 38 13.20 1.20 -4.96
N GLU A 39 13.31 0.07 -4.26
CA GLU A 39 12.25 -0.95 -4.23
C GLU A 39 10.92 -0.35 -3.76
N ALA A 40 10.96 0.49 -2.71
CA ALA A 40 9.77 1.18 -2.18
C ALA A 40 9.16 2.13 -3.23
N SER A 41 9.97 2.99 -3.87
CA SER A 41 9.45 3.89 -4.91
C SER A 41 8.82 3.14 -6.08
N GLY A 42 9.41 2.01 -6.48
CA GLY A 42 8.89 1.15 -7.55
C GLY A 42 7.53 0.51 -7.22
N ARG A 43 7.25 0.25 -5.94
CA ARG A 43 5.95 -0.26 -5.47
C ARG A 43 4.93 0.86 -5.34
N PHE A 44 5.28 1.97 -4.69
CA PHE A 44 4.38 3.09 -4.48
C PHE A 44 3.96 3.78 -5.79
N GLU A 45 4.84 3.88 -6.79
CA GLU A 45 4.51 4.50 -8.08
C GLU A 45 3.40 3.77 -8.85
N LYS A 46 3.23 2.46 -8.61
CA LYS A 46 2.19 1.63 -9.24
C LYS A 46 0.83 1.73 -8.55
N GLY A 47 0.79 2.35 -7.38
CA GLY A 47 -0.38 2.43 -6.52
C GLY A 47 -0.54 1.17 -5.66
N LEU A 48 -0.65 1.39 -4.36
CA LEU A 48 -0.96 0.36 -3.37
C LEU A 48 -2.37 0.63 -2.84
N ASP A 49 -3.03 -0.42 -2.36
CA ASP A 49 -4.33 -0.28 -1.70
C ASP A 49 -4.13 0.38 -0.32
N PRO A 50 -4.67 1.59 -0.09
CA PRO A 50 -4.53 2.26 1.19
C PRO A 50 -5.20 1.50 2.35
N MET A 51 -6.19 0.64 2.08
CA MET A 51 -6.84 -0.18 3.11
C MET A 51 -5.92 -1.26 3.70
N ASN A 52 -4.81 -1.58 3.03
CA ASN A 52 -3.84 -2.56 3.51
C ASN A 52 -2.85 -1.99 4.53
N THR A 53 -2.81 -0.68 4.77
CA THR A 53 -1.84 -0.05 5.68
C THR A 53 -2.01 -0.52 7.11
N VAL A 54 -3.24 -0.52 7.63
CA VAL A 54 -3.53 -0.97 9.00
C VAL A 54 -3.18 -2.45 9.17
N ALA A 55 -3.63 -3.30 8.25
CA ALA A 55 -3.34 -4.73 8.29
C ALA A 55 -1.82 -5.04 8.26
N ALA A 56 -1.05 -4.23 7.54
CA ALA A 56 0.41 -4.37 7.49
C ALA A 56 1.07 -4.01 8.83
N VAL A 57 0.60 -2.94 9.47
CA VAL A 57 1.07 -2.54 10.81
C VAL A 57 0.68 -3.56 11.86
N ASP A 58 -0.56 -4.05 11.83
CA ASP A 58 -1.03 -5.10 12.75
C ASP A 58 -0.18 -6.37 12.60
N ARG A 59 0.17 -6.75 11.36
CA ARG A 59 1.05 -7.90 11.14
C ARG A 59 2.46 -7.66 11.67
N ALA A 60 2.99 -6.45 11.58
CA ALA A 60 4.29 -6.11 12.16
C ALA A 60 4.25 -6.24 13.70
N CYS A 61 3.19 -5.76 14.33
CA CYS A 61 2.97 -5.91 15.79
C CYS A 61 2.85 -7.39 16.20
N GLU A 62 2.06 -8.18 15.49
CA GLU A 62 1.94 -9.62 15.71
C GLU A 62 3.31 -10.33 15.64
N LEU A 63 4.17 -9.95 14.71
CA LEU A 63 5.51 -10.50 14.59
C LEU A 63 6.40 -10.13 15.78
N VAL A 64 6.27 -8.95 16.36
CA VAL A 64 6.99 -8.56 17.59
C VAL A 64 6.63 -9.51 18.75
N GLU A 65 5.35 -9.77 18.94
CA GLU A 65 4.87 -10.68 19.99
C GLU A 65 5.30 -12.13 19.70
N LEU A 66 5.12 -12.60 18.47
CA LEU A 66 5.46 -13.97 18.07
C LEU A 66 6.96 -14.27 18.24
N LEU A 67 7.82 -13.29 17.97
CA LEU A 67 9.27 -13.42 18.12
C LEU A 67 9.75 -13.13 19.55
N GLY A 68 8.87 -12.69 20.44
CA GLY A 68 9.20 -12.35 21.82
C GLY A 68 10.21 -11.21 21.95
N CYS A 69 10.25 -10.29 20.98
CA CYS A 69 11.23 -9.20 20.96
C CYS A 69 10.71 -7.87 21.52
N GLY A 70 9.47 -7.84 22.03
CA GLY A 70 8.91 -6.65 22.66
C GLY A 70 7.46 -6.84 23.08
N GLU A 71 6.90 -5.81 23.71
CA GLU A 71 5.49 -5.71 24.08
C GLU A 71 4.79 -4.69 23.17
N VAL A 72 3.65 -5.06 22.62
CA VAL A 72 2.86 -4.17 21.76
C VAL A 72 1.96 -3.30 22.63
N MET A 73 2.13 -1.98 22.54
CA MET A 73 1.28 -1.03 23.24
C MET A 73 -0.08 -0.91 22.54
N ARG A 74 -1.12 -0.64 23.32
CA ARG A 74 -2.47 -0.42 22.79
C ARG A 74 -2.59 0.95 22.12
N GLY A 75 -3.33 0.99 21.04
CA GLY A 75 -3.69 2.20 20.32
C GLY A 75 -3.05 2.27 18.94
N THR A 76 -3.83 2.75 17.99
CA THR A 76 -3.42 2.98 16.60
C THR A 76 -3.87 4.37 16.20
N ILE A 77 -3.01 5.10 15.51
CA ILE A 77 -3.39 6.36 14.86
C ILE A 77 -3.57 6.04 13.38
N ASP A 78 -4.79 6.12 12.91
CA ASP A 78 -5.12 5.95 11.49
C ASP A 78 -5.67 7.25 10.91
N VAL A 79 -5.06 7.73 9.84
CA VAL A 79 -5.45 8.98 9.18
C VAL A 79 -5.69 8.71 7.70
N LEU A 80 -6.96 8.67 7.32
CA LEU A 80 -7.40 8.57 5.93
C LEU A 80 -8.07 9.92 5.54
N PRO A 81 -7.32 10.85 4.93
CA PRO A 81 -7.82 12.21 4.69
C PRO A 81 -8.97 12.28 3.68
N GLU A 82 -9.03 11.33 2.74
CA GLU A 82 -10.09 11.26 1.73
C GLU A 82 -10.70 9.86 1.70
N PRO A 83 -12.06 9.76 1.68
CA PRO A 83 -12.70 8.46 1.56
C PRO A 83 -12.36 7.82 0.21
N ILE A 84 -12.12 6.52 0.24
CA ILE A 84 -11.86 5.75 -0.98
C ILE A 84 -13.18 5.56 -1.72
N VAL A 85 -13.29 6.17 -2.88
CA VAL A 85 -14.44 5.97 -3.76
C VAL A 85 -14.10 4.88 -4.78
N PRO A 86 -14.79 3.74 -4.77
CA PRO A 86 -14.58 2.68 -5.75
C PRO A 86 -14.80 3.20 -7.17
N LYS A 87 -13.86 2.93 -8.04
CA LYS A 87 -13.96 3.31 -9.44
C LYS A 87 -14.94 2.38 -10.16
N THR A 88 -16.05 2.93 -10.62
CA THR A 88 -17.04 2.20 -11.41
C THR A 88 -16.66 2.24 -12.89
N VAL A 89 -16.63 1.10 -13.52
CA VAL A 89 -16.39 0.96 -14.95
C VAL A 89 -17.61 0.30 -15.59
N LYS A 90 -18.15 0.93 -16.64
CA LYS A 90 -19.26 0.35 -17.40
C LYS A 90 -18.74 -0.78 -18.27
N LEU A 91 -19.28 -1.98 -18.09
CA LEU A 91 -19.03 -3.11 -18.97
C LEU A 91 -20.06 -3.08 -20.12
N GLU A 92 -19.56 -3.12 -21.36
CA GLU A 92 -20.37 -3.25 -22.57
C GLU A 92 -19.94 -4.56 -23.27
N PRO A 93 -20.62 -5.70 -23.03
CA PRO A 93 -20.20 -7.03 -23.49
C PRO A 93 -19.98 -7.12 -24.99
N ASP A 94 -20.86 -6.53 -25.79
CA ASP A 94 -20.73 -6.54 -27.25
C ASP A 94 -19.46 -5.81 -27.75
N LYS A 95 -19.12 -4.69 -27.10
CA LYS A 95 -17.87 -3.96 -27.44
C LYS A 95 -16.63 -4.75 -27.02
N VAL A 96 -16.67 -5.39 -25.83
CA VAL A 96 -15.55 -6.22 -25.37
C VAL A 96 -15.33 -7.37 -26.33
N ASN A 97 -16.38 -8.12 -26.68
CA ASN A 97 -16.30 -9.22 -27.63
C ASN A 97 -15.83 -8.75 -29.02
N GLY A 98 -16.36 -7.65 -29.51
CA GLY A 98 -15.94 -7.07 -30.80
C GLY A 98 -14.48 -6.63 -30.82
N LEU A 99 -13.95 -6.07 -29.72
CA LEU A 99 -12.55 -5.66 -29.61
C LEU A 99 -11.59 -6.87 -29.50
N LEU A 100 -11.99 -7.90 -28.76
CA LEU A 100 -11.15 -9.06 -28.50
C LEU A 100 -11.33 -10.16 -29.56
N GLY A 101 -12.35 -10.07 -30.42
CA GLY A 101 -12.70 -11.13 -31.39
C GLY A 101 -13.20 -12.40 -30.69
N THR A 102 -13.91 -12.25 -29.58
CA THR A 102 -14.45 -13.35 -28.76
C THR A 102 -15.96 -13.34 -28.73
N ASP A 103 -16.57 -14.40 -28.19
CA ASP A 103 -18.01 -14.52 -27.93
C ASP A 103 -18.23 -15.02 -26.51
N VAL A 104 -17.75 -14.24 -25.53
CA VAL A 104 -17.85 -14.55 -24.09
C VAL A 104 -19.16 -14.02 -23.56
N SER A 105 -19.91 -14.85 -22.83
CA SER A 105 -21.18 -14.43 -22.22
C SER A 105 -20.97 -13.39 -21.12
N GLU A 106 -21.95 -12.51 -20.91
CA GLU A 106 -21.92 -11.50 -19.83
C GLU A 106 -21.71 -12.15 -18.45
N ALA A 107 -22.27 -13.33 -18.24
CA ALA A 107 -22.14 -14.07 -16.98
C ALA A 107 -20.67 -14.50 -16.71
N GLU A 108 -19.94 -14.86 -17.75
CA GLU A 108 -18.51 -15.18 -17.65
C GLU A 108 -17.64 -13.93 -17.48
N MET A 109 -17.98 -12.83 -18.13
CA MET A 109 -17.26 -11.57 -17.99
C MET A 109 -17.37 -10.96 -16.57
N ARG A 110 -18.40 -11.34 -15.81
CA ARG A 110 -18.65 -10.88 -14.43
C ARG A 110 -18.02 -11.76 -13.34
N ARG A 111 -17.36 -12.81 -13.71
CA ARG A 111 -16.63 -13.73 -12.80
C ARG A 111 -15.24 -13.23 -12.48
#